data_387c5494e57bd007af7d9cbc78464480
#
_entry.id   387c5494e57bd007af7d9cbc78464480
#
_cell.length_a   1.000
_cell.length_b   1.000
_cell.length_c   1.000
_cell.angle_alpha   90.00
_cell.angle_beta   90.00
_cell.angle_gamma   90.00
#
_symmetry.space_group_name_H-M   'P 1'
#
loop_
_entity.id
_entity.type
_entity.pdbx_description
1 polymer ?
#
loop_
_entity_poly.entity_id
_entity_poly.type
_entity_poly.pdbx_seq_one_letter_code
_entity_poly.pdbx_strand_id
1 'polypeptide(L)'
;MLTGKNALVTGASRGIGRQIALTLAAAHAFVIVNYNGSKEKADAVVAEIKAAGGDAVSYQCNVSDFDECQNMITALIKEYKHIDILVNNAGITRDGLIMKMSEADYDAVLDTNLKGAFNTIRHMSRYFLRQKSGRIINISSVSGILGNAGQANYSASKAGVIGLTKAVARELASRGITVNAVAPGFVETEMTDVLADAAKENLLSQIPLGRPGNTKDIANAVLFLASDAAGYITGQVLSVDGGMAI
;
A
#
# COMPACT_ATOMS: atom_id res chain seq x y z
N MET A 1 -17.39 3.57 -10.90
CA MET A 1 -16.11 3.10 -11.47
C MET A 1 -15.74 1.72 -10.92
N LEU A 2 -15.88 1.50 -9.59
CA LEU A 2 -15.59 0.20 -8.95
C LEU A 2 -16.82 -0.48 -8.36
N THR A 3 -18.02 -0.24 -8.90
CA THR A 3 -19.27 -0.83 -8.42
C THR A 3 -19.20 -2.36 -8.45
N GLY A 4 -19.58 -2.98 -7.34
CA GLY A 4 -19.52 -4.44 -7.16
C GLY A 4 -18.12 -5.01 -6.94
N LYS A 5 -17.10 -4.16 -6.73
CA LYS A 5 -15.73 -4.57 -6.42
C LYS A 5 -15.46 -4.53 -4.92
N ASN A 6 -14.76 -5.53 -4.42
CA ASN A 6 -14.29 -5.61 -3.03
C ASN A 6 -12.79 -5.30 -2.99
N ALA A 7 -12.39 -4.32 -2.18
CA ALA A 7 -11.01 -3.87 -2.03
C ALA A 7 -10.50 -4.12 -0.60
N LEU A 8 -9.40 -4.84 -0.46
CA LEU A 8 -8.66 -4.97 0.79
C LEU A 8 -7.49 -3.99 0.77
N VAL A 9 -7.45 -3.07 1.75
CA VAL A 9 -6.37 -2.10 1.92
C VAL A 9 -5.67 -2.37 3.25
N THR A 10 -4.40 -2.75 3.21
CA THR A 10 -3.62 -3.03 4.42
C THR A 10 -3.07 -1.74 5.04
N GLY A 11 -3.02 -1.68 6.39
CA GLY A 11 -2.56 -0.50 7.11
C GLY A 11 -3.40 0.75 6.83
N ALA A 12 -4.72 0.59 6.69
CA ALA A 12 -5.63 1.64 6.21
C ALA A 12 -6.25 2.51 7.32
N SER A 13 -5.77 2.41 8.57
CA SER A 13 -6.31 3.19 9.69
C SER A 13 -5.87 4.67 9.71
N ARG A 14 -4.86 5.07 8.93
CA ARG A 14 -4.32 6.44 8.86
C ARG A 14 -3.54 6.69 7.55
N GLY A 15 -3.13 7.95 7.37
CA GLY A 15 -2.21 8.38 6.31
C GLY A 15 -2.67 7.99 4.89
N ILE A 16 -1.74 7.53 4.08
CA ILE A 16 -1.96 7.13 2.68
C ILE A 16 -3.00 6.01 2.60
N GLY A 17 -2.91 4.98 3.45
CA GLY A 17 -3.85 3.86 3.43
C GLY A 17 -5.29 4.27 3.72
N ARG A 18 -5.50 5.18 4.69
CA ARG A 18 -6.82 5.77 4.94
C ARG A 18 -7.35 6.49 3.70
N GLN A 19 -6.53 7.35 3.09
CA GLN A 19 -6.97 8.09 1.90
C GLN A 19 -7.27 7.18 0.72
N ILE A 20 -6.51 6.10 0.54
CA ILE A 20 -6.80 5.06 -0.46
C ILE A 20 -8.16 4.44 -0.19
N ALA A 21 -8.43 4.04 1.06
CA ALA A 21 -9.72 3.44 1.45
C ALA A 21 -10.89 4.38 1.14
N LEU A 22 -10.80 5.66 1.52
CA LEU A 22 -11.81 6.67 1.23
C LEU A 22 -12.02 6.87 -0.29
N THR A 23 -10.92 6.91 -1.06
CA THR A 23 -10.98 7.15 -2.50
C THR A 23 -11.60 5.96 -3.25
N LEU A 24 -11.26 4.72 -2.87
CA LEU A 24 -11.86 3.52 -3.46
C LEU A 24 -13.35 3.39 -3.10
N ALA A 25 -13.73 3.72 -1.86
CA ALA A 25 -15.13 3.74 -1.44
C ALA A 25 -15.94 4.81 -2.20
N ALA A 26 -15.40 6.01 -2.38
CA ALA A 26 -16.02 7.07 -3.19
C ALA A 26 -16.18 6.66 -4.68
N ALA A 27 -15.37 5.73 -5.16
CA ALA A 27 -15.50 5.11 -6.48
C ALA A 27 -16.44 3.90 -6.49
N HIS A 28 -17.22 3.68 -5.42
CA HIS A 28 -18.22 2.63 -5.20
C HIS A 28 -17.65 1.20 -5.00
N ALA A 29 -16.40 1.07 -4.49
CA ALA A 29 -15.93 -0.20 -3.98
C ALA A 29 -16.44 -0.45 -2.56
N PHE A 30 -16.74 -1.70 -2.20
CA PHE A 30 -16.78 -2.13 -0.82
C PHE A 30 -15.33 -2.23 -0.29
N VAL A 31 -15.02 -1.62 0.85
CA VAL A 31 -13.64 -1.52 1.33
C VAL A 31 -13.43 -2.24 2.65
N ILE A 32 -12.46 -3.13 2.69
CA ILE A 32 -11.98 -3.78 3.90
C ILE A 32 -10.76 -2.97 4.39
N VAL A 33 -10.94 -2.26 5.51
CA VAL A 33 -9.94 -1.43 6.18
C VAL A 33 -9.13 -2.31 7.13
N ASN A 34 -8.00 -2.85 6.67
CA ASN A 34 -7.15 -3.63 7.56
C ASN A 34 -6.32 -2.73 8.48
N TYR A 35 -6.17 -3.16 9.72
CA TYR A 35 -5.34 -2.53 10.74
C TYR A 35 -4.65 -3.60 11.62
N ASN A 36 -3.57 -3.22 12.32
CA ASN A 36 -2.93 -4.09 13.32
C ASN A 36 -3.34 -3.71 14.75
N GLY A 37 -2.93 -2.53 15.23
CA GLY A 37 -3.13 -2.13 16.62
C GLY A 37 -4.16 -1.01 16.87
N SER A 38 -4.57 -0.26 15.83
CA SER A 38 -5.38 0.96 16.01
C SER A 38 -6.84 0.74 15.58
N LYS A 39 -7.59 -0.04 16.38
CA LYS A 39 -9.00 -0.36 16.10
C LYS A 39 -9.86 0.90 15.95
N GLU A 40 -9.74 1.83 16.90
CA GLU A 40 -10.54 3.06 16.94
C GLU A 40 -10.32 3.92 15.72
N LYS A 41 -9.07 4.01 15.22
CA LYS A 41 -8.75 4.75 13.99
C LYS A 41 -9.32 4.05 12.75
N ALA A 42 -9.27 2.73 12.70
CA ALA A 42 -9.85 1.96 11.59
C ALA A 42 -11.38 2.08 11.57
N ASP A 43 -12.02 1.98 12.72
CA ASP A 43 -13.49 2.15 12.84
C ASP A 43 -13.92 3.59 12.49
N ALA A 44 -13.11 4.60 12.80
CA ALA A 44 -13.36 5.98 12.38
C ALA A 44 -13.32 6.12 10.85
N VAL A 45 -12.38 5.46 10.17
CA VAL A 45 -12.34 5.44 8.69
C VAL A 45 -13.59 4.76 8.11
N VAL A 46 -14.00 3.64 8.68
CA VAL A 46 -15.22 2.95 8.28
C VAL A 46 -16.45 3.84 8.47
N ALA A 47 -16.56 4.53 9.61
CA ALA A 47 -17.66 5.46 9.89
C ALA A 47 -17.69 6.62 8.88
N GLU A 48 -16.54 7.18 8.54
CA GLU A 48 -16.41 8.25 7.53
C GLU A 48 -16.85 7.78 6.14
N ILE A 49 -16.42 6.59 5.72
CA ILE A 49 -16.86 5.97 4.44
C ILE A 49 -18.38 5.83 4.41
N LYS A 50 -18.98 5.31 5.49
CA LYS A 50 -20.43 5.09 5.58
C LYS A 50 -21.19 6.42 5.61
N ALA A 51 -20.69 7.42 6.31
CA ALA A 51 -21.28 8.76 6.34
C ALA A 51 -21.27 9.45 4.95
N ALA A 52 -20.29 9.12 4.12
CA ALA A 52 -20.20 9.57 2.72
C ALA A 52 -21.04 8.73 1.74
N GLY A 53 -21.82 7.75 2.22
CA GLY A 53 -22.67 6.90 1.40
C GLY A 53 -21.97 5.70 0.76
N GLY A 54 -20.73 5.42 1.15
CA GLY A 54 -19.99 4.20 0.79
C GLY A 54 -20.25 3.05 1.75
N ASP A 55 -19.58 1.92 1.53
CA ASP A 55 -19.64 0.78 2.45
C ASP A 55 -18.25 0.22 2.74
N ALA A 56 -18.01 -0.11 4.02
CA ALA A 56 -16.74 -0.61 4.50
C ALA A 56 -16.87 -1.38 5.82
N VAL A 57 -15.85 -2.20 6.09
CA VAL A 57 -15.64 -2.87 7.39
C VAL A 57 -14.17 -2.74 7.80
N SER A 58 -13.92 -2.79 9.11
CA SER A 58 -12.57 -2.91 9.64
C SER A 58 -12.22 -4.38 9.90
N TYR A 59 -10.96 -4.75 9.69
CA TYR A 59 -10.47 -6.10 9.97
C TYR A 59 -9.08 -6.06 10.58
N GLN A 60 -8.92 -6.67 11.77
CA GLN A 60 -7.63 -6.74 12.43
C GLN A 60 -6.79 -7.89 11.88
N CYS A 61 -5.55 -7.60 11.49
CA CYS A 61 -4.54 -8.59 11.12
C CYS A 61 -3.16 -7.94 11.11
N ASN A 62 -2.19 -8.58 11.74
CA ASN A 62 -0.79 -8.26 11.58
C ASN A 62 -0.27 -8.89 10.27
N VAL A 63 -0.02 -8.07 9.25
CA VAL A 63 0.41 -8.59 7.94
C VAL A 63 1.79 -9.24 7.96
N SER A 64 2.64 -8.97 8.96
CA SER A 64 3.94 -9.65 9.11
C SER A 64 3.80 -11.11 9.55
N ASP A 65 2.65 -11.48 10.12
CA ASP A 65 2.34 -12.86 10.51
C ASP A 65 1.70 -13.60 9.34
N PHE A 66 2.32 -14.73 8.97
CA PHE A 66 1.91 -15.52 7.81
C PHE A 66 0.56 -16.20 8.01
N ASP A 67 0.34 -16.74 9.20
CA ASP A 67 -0.88 -17.51 9.53
C ASP A 67 -2.06 -16.56 9.80
N GLU A 68 -1.84 -15.41 10.45
CA GLU A 68 -2.87 -14.37 10.57
C GLU A 68 -3.33 -13.88 9.19
N CYS A 69 -2.41 -13.67 8.25
CA CYS A 69 -2.76 -13.32 6.87
C CYS A 69 -3.61 -14.41 6.20
N GLN A 70 -3.24 -15.68 6.37
CA GLN A 70 -4.03 -16.80 5.83
C GLN A 70 -5.44 -16.81 6.39
N ASN A 71 -5.56 -16.65 7.70
CA ASN A 71 -6.84 -16.65 8.41
C ASN A 71 -7.71 -15.46 7.96
N MET A 72 -7.15 -14.25 7.88
CA MET A 72 -7.82 -13.07 7.37
C MET A 72 -8.37 -13.31 5.97
N ILE A 73 -7.51 -13.69 5.01
CA ILE A 73 -7.92 -13.89 3.62
C ILE A 73 -9.01 -14.97 3.51
N THR A 74 -8.87 -16.06 4.25
CA THR A 74 -9.85 -17.16 4.26
C THR A 74 -11.20 -16.69 4.79
N ALA A 75 -11.22 -15.92 5.88
CA ALA A 75 -12.43 -15.37 6.47
C ALA A 75 -13.12 -14.38 5.50
N LEU A 76 -12.35 -13.45 4.93
CA LEU A 76 -12.88 -12.45 4.00
C LEU A 76 -13.48 -13.08 2.74
N ILE A 77 -12.84 -14.09 2.15
CA ILE A 77 -13.39 -14.82 1.00
C ILE A 77 -14.65 -15.61 1.38
N LYS A 78 -14.70 -16.21 2.57
CA LYS A 78 -15.89 -16.92 3.04
C LYS A 78 -17.07 -15.96 3.18
N GLU A 79 -16.85 -14.76 3.71
CA GLU A 79 -17.89 -13.77 3.99
C GLU A 79 -18.32 -13.00 2.73
N TYR A 80 -17.36 -12.42 2.00
CA TYR A 80 -17.63 -11.51 0.89
C TYR A 80 -17.57 -12.19 -0.49
N LYS A 81 -17.26 -13.51 -0.56
CA LYS A 81 -17.20 -14.36 -1.76
C LYS A 81 -15.99 -14.09 -2.66
N HIS A 82 -15.62 -12.84 -2.87
CA HIS A 82 -14.47 -12.43 -3.69
C HIS A 82 -13.81 -11.18 -3.13
N ILE A 83 -12.56 -10.99 -3.49
CA ILE A 83 -11.83 -9.74 -3.39
C ILE A 83 -11.27 -9.46 -4.79
N ASP A 84 -11.45 -8.23 -5.28
CA ASP A 84 -11.01 -7.84 -6.63
C ASP A 84 -9.72 -7.03 -6.59
N ILE A 85 -9.53 -6.26 -5.52
CA ILE A 85 -8.43 -5.30 -5.37
C ILE A 85 -7.72 -5.58 -4.05
N LEU A 86 -6.41 -5.77 -4.12
CA LEU A 86 -5.51 -5.85 -2.97
C LEU A 86 -4.54 -4.67 -3.02
N VAL A 87 -4.58 -3.82 -2.00
CA VAL A 87 -3.61 -2.73 -1.83
C VAL A 87 -2.71 -3.03 -0.63
N ASN A 88 -1.45 -3.33 -0.89
CA ASN A 88 -0.42 -3.55 0.12
C ASN A 88 0.21 -2.20 0.49
N ASN A 89 -0.37 -1.56 1.50
CA ASN A 89 0.07 -0.27 1.99
C ASN A 89 0.71 -0.36 3.40
N ALA A 90 0.41 -1.38 4.18
CA ALA A 90 0.98 -1.52 5.52
C ALA A 90 2.51 -1.38 5.50
N GLY A 91 3.03 -0.54 6.38
CA GLY A 91 4.46 -0.27 6.47
C GLY A 91 4.83 0.57 7.67
N ILE A 92 6.07 0.39 8.10
CA ILE A 92 6.69 1.13 9.19
C ILE A 92 8.06 1.64 8.76
N THR A 93 8.58 2.63 9.49
CA THR A 93 9.98 3.07 9.45
C THR A 93 10.64 2.83 10.80
N ARG A 94 11.94 2.55 10.79
CA ARG A 94 12.85 2.49 11.93
C ARG A 94 14.17 3.07 11.45
N ASP A 95 14.21 4.40 11.38
CA ASP A 95 15.31 5.13 10.75
C ASP A 95 16.54 5.18 11.69
N GLY A 96 17.72 5.02 11.13
CA GLY A 96 18.99 5.07 11.83
C GLY A 96 20.16 4.92 10.86
N LEU A 97 21.30 5.56 11.17
CA LEU A 97 22.53 5.36 10.38
C LEU A 97 22.92 3.87 10.41
N ILE A 98 23.45 3.35 9.30
CA ILE A 98 23.77 1.93 9.14
C ILE A 98 24.62 1.37 10.29
N MET A 99 25.58 2.13 10.79
CA MET A 99 26.46 1.72 11.89
C MET A 99 25.76 1.62 13.26
N LYS A 100 24.53 2.15 13.38
CA LYS A 100 23.73 2.16 14.62
C LYS A 100 22.41 1.40 14.48
N MET A 101 22.08 0.95 13.26
CA MET A 101 20.84 0.21 13.00
C MET A 101 20.91 -1.16 13.66
N SER A 102 19.93 -1.46 14.51
CA SER A 102 19.84 -2.77 15.15
C SER A 102 19.25 -3.81 14.19
N GLU A 103 19.62 -5.08 14.40
CA GLU A 103 19.00 -6.21 13.68
C GLU A 103 17.46 -6.21 13.87
N ALA A 104 17.00 -5.96 15.09
CA ALA A 104 15.58 -5.89 15.40
C ALA A 104 14.83 -4.79 14.61
N ASP A 105 15.44 -3.61 14.41
CA ASP A 105 14.86 -2.53 13.60
C ASP A 105 14.86 -2.89 12.11
N TYR A 106 15.92 -3.55 11.65
CA TYR A 106 16.01 -4.06 10.30
C TYR A 106 14.90 -5.09 10.02
N ASP A 107 14.82 -6.12 10.85
CA ASP A 107 13.84 -7.22 10.71
C ASP A 107 12.40 -6.72 10.81
N ALA A 108 12.09 -5.85 11.79
CA ALA A 108 10.75 -5.31 11.93
C ALA A 108 10.26 -4.58 10.68
N VAL A 109 11.15 -3.82 10.01
CA VAL A 109 10.83 -3.09 8.78
C VAL A 109 10.66 -4.06 7.60
N LEU A 110 11.55 -5.04 7.44
CA LEU A 110 11.43 -6.03 6.37
C LEU A 110 10.21 -6.92 6.55
N ASP A 111 9.94 -7.39 7.76
CA ASP A 111 8.80 -8.24 8.07
C ASP A 111 7.47 -7.54 7.80
N THR A 112 7.36 -6.26 8.18
CA THR A 112 6.12 -5.53 7.94
C THR A 112 5.97 -5.12 6.48
N ASN A 113 7.00 -4.47 5.90
CA ASN A 113 6.87 -3.80 4.61
C ASN A 113 6.96 -4.75 3.42
N LEU A 114 7.88 -5.73 3.48
CA LEU A 114 8.15 -6.66 2.37
C LEU A 114 7.45 -8.00 2.58
N LYS A 115 7.72 -8.67 3.69
CA LYS A 115 7.12 -9.96 4.00
C LYS A 115 5.61 -9.84 4.16
N GLY A 116 5.09 -8.74 4.75
CA GLY A 116 3.65 -8.47 4.84
C GLY A 116 2.97 -8.41 3.47
N ALA A 117 3.58 -7.71 2.50
CA ALA A 117 3.09 -7.70 1.12
C ALA A 117 3.17 -9.10 0.48
N PHE A 118 4.25 -9.83 0.69
CA PHE A 118 4.38 -11.23 0.25
C PHE A 118 3.27 -12.12 0.84
N ASN A 119 3.03 -12.04 2.15
CA ASN A 119 2.03 -12.88 2.84
C ASN A 119 0.64 -12.68 2.24
N THR A 120 0.20 -11.43 2.09
CA THR A 120 -1.12 -11.10 1.53
C THR A 120 -1.24 -11.56 0.08
N ILE A 121 -0.22 -11.31 -0.76
CA ILE A 121 -0.18 -11.76 -2.16
C ILE A 121 -0.21 -13.28 -2.21
N ARG A 122 0.62 -13.97 -1.41
CA ARG A 122 0.71 -15.44 -1.38
C ARG A 122 -0.63 -16.09 -1.09
N HIS A 123 -1.38 -15.57 -0.11
CA HIS A 123 -2.66 -16.15 0.26
C HIS A 123 -3.80 -15.75 -0.69
N MET A 124 -3.74 -14.54 -1.30
CA MET A 124 -4.73 -14.09 -2.30
C MET A 124 -4.55 -14.75 -3.67
N SER A 125 -3.33 -15.09 -4.07
CA SER A 125 -3.02 -15.55 -5.43
C SER A 125 -3.91 -16.70 -5.91
N ARG A 126 -4.15 -17.71 -5.06
CA ARG A 126 -5.02 -18.85 -5.44
C ARG A 126 -6.45 -18.44 -5.75
N TYR A 127 -6.96 -17.42 -5.09
CA TYR A 127 -8.32 -16.92 -5.31
C TYR A 127 -8.39 -16.09 -6.59
N PHE A 128 -7.46 -15.18 -6.79
CA PHE A 128 -7.32 -14.43 -8.05
C PHE A 128 -7.17 -15.34 -9.27
N LEU A 129 -6.35 -16.40 -9.16
CA LEU A 129 -6.17 -17.40 -10.23
C LEU A 129 -7.48 -18.12 -10.59
N ARG A 130 -8.30 -18.48 -9.59
CA ARG A 130 -9.63 -19.09 -9.80
C ARG A 130 -10.63 -18.09 -10.38
N GLN A 131 -10.59 -16.87 -9.90
CA GLN A 131 -11.44 -15.75 -10.32
C GLN A 131 -11.10 -15.27 -11.74
N LYS A 132 -9.87 -15.53 -12.22
CA LYS A 132 -9.29 -15.05 -13.49
C LYS A 132 -9.38 -13.52 -13.63
N SER A 133 -9.25 -12.83 -12.52
CA SER A 133 -9.32 -11.37 -12.40
C SER A 133 -8.73 -10.94 -11.07
N GLY A 134 -8.06 -9.81 -11.05
CA GLY A 134 -7.52 -9.21 -9.83
C GLY A 134 -6.64 -8.00 -10.11
N ARG A 135 -6.57 -7.10 -9.16
CA ARG A 135 -5.69 -5.92 -9.16
C ARG A 135 -4.88 -5.92 -7.89
N ILE A 136 -3.57 -6.01 -7.99
CA ILE A 136 -2.64 -5.92 -6.86
C ILE A 136 -1.85 -4.63 -7.01
N ILE A 137 -1.94 -3.76 -6.02
CA ILE A 137 -1.21 -2.49 -5.99
C ILE A 137 -0.35 -2.46 -4.71
N ASN A 138 0.95 -2.41 -4.89
CA ASN A 138 1.92 -2.37 -3.80
C ASN A 138 2.41 -0.93 -3.59
N ILE A 139 2.38 -0.44 -2.35
CA ILE A 139 2.92 0.89 -2.04
C ILE A 139 4.41 0.75 -1.70
N SER A 140 5.24 1.17 -2.67
CA SER A 140 6.69 1.29 -2.53
C SER A 140 7.06 2.68 -1.98
N SER A 141 8.13 3.28 -2.45
CA SER A 141 8.61 4.63 -2.13
C SER A 141 9.72 5.02 -3.11
N VAL A 142 9.94 6.32 -3.30
CA VAL A 142 11.16 6.82 -3.95
C VAL A 142 12.42 6.36 -3.23
N SER A 143 12.38 6.16 -1.89
CA SER A 143 13.50 5.57 -1.14
C SER A 143 13.84 4.15 -1.59
N GLY A 144 12.89 3.41 -2.17
CA GLY A 144 13.15 2.10 -2.78
C GLY A 144 13.75 2.19 -4.18
N ILE A 145 13.74 3.36 -4.81
CA ILE A 145 14.32 3.63 -6.14
C ILE A 145 15.70 4.26 -5.98
N LEU A 146 15.80 5.33 -5.19
CA LEU A 146 17.00 6.17 -5.05
C LEU A 146 17.89 5.77 -3.87
N GLY A 147 17.33 5.09 -2.88
CA GLY A 147 17.92 4.99 -1.55
C GLY A 147 17.71 6.27 -0.74
N ASN A 148 17.89 6.17 0.58
CA ASN A 148 17.89 7.34 1.47
C ASN A 148 18.80 7.08 2.66
N ALA A 149 19.68 8.04 2.96
CA ALA A 149 20.60 7.93 4.11
C ALA A 149 19.80 7.81 5.42
N GLY A 150 20.19 6.87 6.28
CA GLY A 150 19.46 6.55 7.51
C GLY A 150 18.26 5.63 7.34
N GLN A 151 17.98 5.18 6.13
CA GLN A 151 16.84 4.29 5.82
C GLN A 151 17.26 3.02 5.09
N ALA A 152 18.39 2.42 5.45
CA ALA A 152 18.89 1.23 4.76
C ALA A 152 17.86 0.06 4.79
N ASN A 153 17.22 -0.19 5.93
CA ASN A 153 16.15 -1.18 6.09
C ASN A 153 14.90 -0.81 5.27
N TYR A 154 14.44 0.43 5.37
CA TYR A 154 13.25 0.89 4.66
C TYR A 154 13.47 0.88 3.14
N SER A 155 14.59 1.43 2.65
CA SER A 155 14.94 1.42 1.24
C SER A 155 15.06 0.00 0.69
N ALA A 156 15.73 -0.91 1.42
CA ALA A 156 15.80 -2.33 1.05
C ALA A 156 14.41 -2.97 0.97
N SER A 157 13.54 -2.72 1.97
CA SER A 157 12.17 -3.26 1.97
C SER A 157 11.36 -2.76 0.77
N LYS A 158 11.44 -1.45 0.45
CA LYS A 158 10.68 -0.85 -0.65
C LYS A 158 11.23 -1.21 -2.04
N ALA A 159 12.55 -1.39 -2.16
CA ALA A 159 13.18 -1.98 -3.35
C ALA A 159 12.76 -3.46 -3.53
N GLY A 160 12.71 -4.22 -2.45
CA GLY A 160 12.20 -5.60 -2.45
C GLY A 160 10.75 -5.70 -2.93
N VAL A 161 9.88 -4.77 -2.52
CA VAL A 161 8.49 -4.67 -3.01
C VAL A 161 8.43 -4.43 -4.52
N ILE A 162 9.36 -3.64 -5.09
CA ILE A 162 9.47 -3.44 -6.55
C ILE A 162 9.82 -4.77 -7.25
N GLY A 163 10.79 -5.50 -6.73
CA GLY A 163 11.17 -6.81 -7.25
C GLY A 163 10.03 -7.82 -7.17
N LEU A 164 9.36 -7.89 -6.01
CA LEU A 164 8.18 -8.74 -5.78
C LEU A 164 7.05 -8.40 -6.78
N THR A 165 6.77 -7.12 -7.00
CA THR A 165 5.76 -6.64 -7.96
C THR A 165 6.03 -7.20 -9.36
N LYS A 166 7.27 -7.08 -9.85
CA LYS A 166 7.66 -7.53 -11.19
C LYS A 166 7.60 -9.05 -11.34
N ALA A 167 8.02 -9.80 -10.34
CA ALA A 167 7.99 -11.26 -10.34
C ALA A 167 6.54 -11.77 -10.37
N VAL A 168 5.71 -11.30 -9.44
CA VAL A 168 4.30 -11.72 -9.33
C VAL A 168 3.49 -11.29 -10.55
N ALA A 169 3.78 -10.13 -11.14
CA ALA A 169 3.14 -9.69 -12.39
C ALA A 169 3.35 -10.71 -13.52
N ARG A 170 4.56 -11.23 -13.68
CA ARG A 170 4.88 -12.26 -14.69
C ARG A 170 4.15 -13.57 -14.44
N GLU A 171 4.04 -13.98 -13.17
CA GLU A 171 3.38 -15.24 -12.80
C GLU A 171 1.86 -15.20 -13.01
N LEU A 172 1.21 -14.06 -12.75
CA LEU A 172 -0.24 -13.97 -12.69
C LEU A 172 -0.89 -13.36 -13.94
N ALA A 173 -0.11 -12.72 -14.82
CA ALA A 173 -0.62 -11.99 -16.00
C ALA A 173 -1.48 -12.85 -16.92
N SER A 174 -1.13 -14.13 -17.16
CA SER A 174 -1.88 -15.05 -18.03
C SER A 174 -3.31 -15.34 -17.54
N ARG A 175 -3.65 -14.90 -16.34
CA ARG A 175 -4.96 -15.05 -15.73
C ARG A 175 -5.71 -13.73 -15.57
N GLY A 176 -5.31 -12.67 -16.29
CA GLY A 176 -5.98 -11.37 -16.25
C GLY A 176 -5.76 -10.60 -14.95
N ILE A 177 -4.72 -10.93 -14.19
CA ILE A 177 -4.36 -10.26 -12.94
C ILE A 177 -3.24 -9.27 -13.23
N THR A 178 -3.43 -8.02 -12.84
CA THR A 178 -2.35 -7.01 -12.92
C THR A 178 -1.74 -6.78 -11.55
N VAL A 179 -0.42 -6.56 -11.53
CA VAL A 179 0.35 -6.31 -10.32
C VAL A 179 1.27 -5.13 -10.58
N ASN A 180 1.04 -4.01 -9.89
CA ASN A 180 1.81 -2.79 -10.06
C ASN A 180 2.24 -2.23 -8.72
N ALA A 181 3.22 -1.34 -8.73
CA ALA A 181 3.63 -0.57 -7.57
C ALA A 181 3.37 0.93 -7.78
N VAL A 182 3.03 1.63 -6.71
CA VAL A 182 3.09 3.08 -6.63
C VAL A 182 4.27 3.43 -5.73
N ALA A 183 5.12 4.36 -6.16
CA ALA A 183 6.27 4.86 -5.41
C ALA A 183 6.04 6.33 -5.03
N PRO A 184 5.49 6.60 -3.83
CA PRO A 184 5.33 7.96 -3.35
C PRO A 184 6.67 8.65 -3.12
N GLY A 185 6.72 9.96 -3.42
CA GLY A 185 7.78 10.85 -2.99
C GLY A 185 7.57 11.35 -1.55
N PHE A 186 7.95 12.61 -1.31
CA PHE A 186 7.66 13.28 -0.04
C PHE A 186 6.18 13.67 0.02
N VAL A 187 5.43 12.99 0.90
CA VAL A 187 3.98 13.17 1.09
C VAL A 187 3.69 13.64 2.51
N GLU A 188 2.90 14.69 2.64
CA GLU A 188 2.44 15.20 3.94
C GLU A 188 1.55 14.18 4.64
N THR A 189 1.99 13.72 5.81
CA THR A 189 1.30 12.76 6.66
C THR A 189 1.75 12.93 8.11
N GLU A 190 1.01 12.36 9.07
CA GLU A 190 1.45 12.31 10.48
C GLU A 190 2.91 11.78 10.65
N MET A 191 3.39 10.98 9.70
CA MET A 191 4.75 10.42 9.72
C MET A 191 5.80 11.46 9.32
N THR A 192 5.48 12.39 8.44
CA THR A 192 6.39 13.43 7.95
C THR A 192 6.28 14.74 8.71
N ASP A 193 5.21 14.92 9.49
CA ASP A 193 4.98 16.13 10.29
C ASP A 193 6.03 16.33 11.39
N VAL A 194 6.62 15.24 11.85
CA VAL A 194 7.66 15.24 12.90
C VAL A 194 9.06 15.65 12.38
N LEU A 195 9.22 15.86 11.07
CA LEU A 195 10.51 16.30 10.50
C LEU A 195 10.79 17.77 10.86
N ALA A 196 12.04 18.08 11.18
CA ALA A 196 12.50 19.46 11.39
C ALA A 196 12.33 20.29 10.09
N ASP A 197 12.08 21.59 10.24
CA ASP A 197 11.82 22.49 9.10
C ASP A 197 12.96 22.49 8.08
N ALA A 198 14.21 22.50 8.52
CA ALA A 198 15.37 22.41 7.63
C ALA A 198 15.42 21.11 6.81
N ALA A 199 14.94 19.99 7.38
CA ALA A 199 14.84 18.72 6.65
C ALA A 199 13.71 18.78 5.62
N LYS A 200 12.58 19.41 5.95
CA LYS A 200 11.47 19.63 5.02
C LYS A 200 11.89 20.51 3.85
N GLU A 201 12.57 21.63 4.10
CA GLU A 201 13.09 22.52 3.06
C GLU A 201 14.07 21.81 2.11
N ASN A 202 14.97 21.00 2.67
CA ASN A 202 15.91 20.20 1.86
C ASN A 202 15.17 19.19 0.97
N LEU A 203 14.14 18.50 1.49
CA LEU A 203 13.31 17.59 0.70
C LEU A 203 12.53 18.33 -0.38
N LEU A 204 11.96 19.50 -0.07
CA LEU A 204 11.22 20.33 -1.03
C LEU A 204 12.11 20.81 -2.19
N SER A 205 13.37 21.15 -1.91
CA SER A 205 14.33 21.56 -2.95
C SER A 205 14.65 20.47 -3.97
N GLN A 206 14.39 19.20 -3.63
CA GLN A 206 14.59 18.04 -4.51
C GLN A 206 13.36 17.70 -5.35
N ILE A 207 12.24 18.42 -5.17
CA ILE A 207 10.99 18.15 -5.89
C ILE A 207 10.81 19.17 -7.01
N PRO A 208 10.94 18.78 -8.29
CA PRO A 208 10.76 19.71 -9.42
C PRO A 208 9.41 20.44 -9.44
N LEU A 209 8.32 19.80 -8.99
CA LEU A 209 7.01 20.48 -8.85
C LEU A 209 6.94 21.50 -7.70
N GLY A 210 7.99 21.65 -6.88
CA GLY A 210 8.12 22.68 -5.84
C GLY A 210 7.14 22.56 -4.67
N ARG A 211 6.45 21.45 -4.52
CA ARG A 211 5.52 21.19 -3.40
C ARG A 211 5.60 19.73 -2.94
N PRO A 212 5.27 19.45 -1.69
CA PRO A 212 5.06 18.07 -1.26
C PRO A 212 3.83 17.49 -1.95
N GLY A 213 3.78 16.17 -2.07
CA GLY A 213 2.57 15.46 -2.40
C GLY A 213 1.60 15.43 -1.21
N ASN A 214 0.33 15.20 -1.47
CA ASN A 214 -0.65 14.89 -0.44
C ASN A 214 -1.14 13.44 -0.60
N THR A 215 -1.82 12.92 0.41
CA THR A 215 -2.30 11.53 0.40
C THR A 215 -3.27 11.24 -0.74
N LYS A 216 -3.99 12.26 -1.24
CA LYS A 216 -4.93 12.13 -2.36
C LYS A 216 -4.20 11.97 -3.70
N ASP A 217 -3.01 12.59 -3.87
CA ASP A 217 -2.19 12.38 -5.06
C ASP A 217 -1.86 10.89 -5.22
N ILE A 218 -1.50 10.22 -4.13
CA ILE A 218 -1.20 8.78 -4.12
C ILE A 218 -2.48 7.95 -4.32
N ALA A 219 -3.56 8.29 -3.63
CA ALA A 219 -4.81 7.53 -3.72
C ALA A 219 -5.43 7.59 -5.12
N ASN A 220 -5.27 8.69 -5.86
CA ASN A 220 -5.72 8.82 -7.24
C ASN A 220 -4.93 7.87 -8.17
N ALA A 221 -3.62 7.75 -8.00
CA ALA A 221 -2.81 6.80 -8.76
C ALA A 221 -3.21 5.34 -8.47
N VAL A 222 -3.50 5.02 -7.19
CA VAL A 222 -4.01 3.70 -6.80
C VAL A 222 -5.38 3.45 -7.43
N LEU A 223 -6.30 4.42 -7.41
CA LEU A 223 -7.62 4.29 -8.04
C LEU A 223 -7.50 4.01 -9.54
N PHE A 224 -6.61 4.73 -10.25
CA PHE A 224 -6.34 4.48 -11.66
C PHE A 224 -5.87 3.03 -11.89
N LEU A 225 -4.86 2.56 -11.15
CA LEU A 225 -4.33 1.20 -11.28
C LEU A 225 -5.33 0.12 -10.86
N ALA A 226 -6.27 0.42 -9.98
CA ALA A 226 -7.35 -0.48 -9.56
C ALA A 226 -8.49 -0.57 -10.59
N SER A 227 -8.61 0.38 -11.50
CA SER A 227 -9.68 0.48 -12.49
C SER A 227 -9.40 -0.35 -13.75
N ASP A 228 -10.43 -0.51 -14.57
CA ASP A 228 -10.31 -1.18 -15.87
C ASP A 228 -9.49 -0.36 -16.89
N ALA A 229 -9.34 0.95 -16.69
CA ALA A 229 -8.49 1.80 -17.51
C ALA A 229 -7.00 1.39 -17.47
N ALA A 230 -6.57 0.74 -16.38
CA ALA A 230 -5.22 0.19 -16.23
C ALA A 230 -5.12 -1.32 -16.57
N GLY A 231 -6.13 -1.88 -17.24
CA GLY A 231 -6.22 -3.32 -17.50
C GLY A 231 -5.07 -3.92 -18.33
N TYR A 232 -4.31 -3.09 -19.05
CA TYR A 232 -3.13 -3.52 -19.83
C TYR A 232 -1.80 -3.06 -19.21
N ILE A 233 -1.84 -2.59 -17.95
CA ILE A 233 -0.66 -2.14 -17.19
C ILE A 233 -0.34 -3.18 -16.12
N THR A 234 0.82 -3.84 -16.21
CA THR A 234 1.30 -4.79 -15.21
C THR A 234 2.82 -4.77 -15.10
N GLY A 235 3.35 -5.05 -13.90
CA GLY A 235 4.78 -5.06 -13.60
C GLY A 235 5.42 -3.66 -13.52
N GLN A 236 4.61 -2.58 -13.52
CA GLN A 236 5.10 -1.21 -13.54
C GLN A 236 5.27 -0.64 -12.13
N VAL A 237 6.19 0.32 -12.03
CA VAL A 237 6.38 1.16 -10.85
C VAL A 237 6.03 2.58 -11.26
N LEU A 238 4.91 3.09 -10.74
CA LEU A 238 4.45 4.45 -11.01
C LEU A 238 4.96 5.37 -9.89
N SER A 239 5.95 6.20 -10.19
CA SER A 239 6.40 7.26 -9.29
C SER A 239 5.32 8.34 -9.20
N VAL A 240 4.96 8.72 -7.97
CA VAL A 240 4.04 9.83 -7.65
C VAL A 240 4.75 10.72 -6.65
N ASP A 241 5.69 11.50 -7.15
CA ASP A 241 6.77 12.10 -6.37
C ASP A 241 7.11 13.55 -6.76
N GLY A 242 6.35 14.13 -7.68
CA GLY A 242 6.59 15.48 -8.16
C GLY A 242 7.88 15.63 -8.99
N GLY A 243 8.42 14.53 -9.52
CA GLY A 243 9.66 14.49 -10.27
C GLY A 243 10.92 14.26 -9.43
N MET A 244 10.78 13.87 -8.18
CA MET A 244 11.93 13.67 -7.26
C MET A 244 12.87 12.54 -7.72
N ALA A 245 12.37 11.55 -8.44
CA ALA A 245 13.12 10.38 -8.91
C ALA A 245 13.29 10.36 -10.44
N ILE A 246 13.58 11.51 -11.05
CA ILE A 246 13.95 11.64 -12.47
C ILE A 246 15.40 12.03 -12.64
#